data_a5e11e04e71b4fea96f63c0c3ed448e8
#
_entry.id   a5e11e04e71b4fea96f63c0c3ed448e8
#
_cell.length_a   1.000
_cell.length_b   1.000
_cell.length_c   1.000
_cell.angle_alpha   90.00
_cell.angle_beta   90.00
_cell.angle_gamma   90.00
#
_symmetry.space_group_name_H-M   'P 1'
#
loop_
_entity.id
_entity.type
_entity.pdbx_description
1 polymer ?
#
loop_
_entity_poly.entity_id
_entity_poly.type
_entity_poly.pdbx_seq_one_letter_code
_entity_poly.pdbx_strand_id
1 'polypeptide(L)'
;MSIRRLVAALLGLTAFVEMLLSVQALFAQTPSRFGDPLPDLPASLLAAFEEGRQRFAMEETAATGLGPLFNARSCAACHAVPVPAGSAAREDAFTVRFGFQVSGQPFTSLLNLGGPSLQRQSVAEDLEGCHLPGETVPREANAIGVRQPPALFGLGLIQAIPDSAIMERADVRDRDEDGIAGRPNVSNGVIGRFGWKAAVATVADFVGLSLVGELGITNFLYSHEPSAQGAPIPAACKIAADPEDFDASRLAGITAFLSFMSAPPRGLITDAALRGETLFAQTGCAGCHTPLMKTGPSTIAGLDQVDVPLYSDLLTHGMGSALDDRITEGAASGDRWRTPPLWGLRTRYFYLHDGRTSDLAMAIALHGGEARQSRDRFTALSSAQKADLLAFLRSL
;
A
#
# COMPACT_ATOMS: atom_id res chain seq x y z
N MET A 1 20.59 35.13 57.33
CA MET A 1 19.67 34.42 56.31
C MET A 1 19.19 33.16 57.00
N SER A 2 17.88 32.98 57.24
CA SER A 2 17.39 31.91 58.11
C SER A 2 17.41 30.56 57.31
N ILE A 3 17.72 29.47 58.00
CA ILE A 3 17.79 28.07 57.47
C ILE A 3 16.53 27.74 56.70
N ARG A 4 15.36 28.26 57.04
CA ARG A 4 14.08 28.06 56.30
C ARG A 4 14.10 28.60 54.86
N ARG A 5 14.85 29.68 54.58
CA ARG A 5 14.99 30.23 53.21
C ARG A 5 15.95 29.42 52.36
N LEU A 6 16.96 28.81 52.98
CA LEU A 6 17.89 27.91 52.27
C LEU A 6 17.23 26.59 51.85
N VAL A 7 16.40 26.00 52.73
CA VAL A 7 15.64 24.75 52.45
C VAL A 7 14.59 24.99 51.38
N ALA A 8 13.87 26.11 51.38
CA ALA A 8 12.90 26.43 50.34
C ALA A 8 13.56 26.66 48.96
N ALA A 9 14.77 27.27 48.95
CA ALA A 9 15.51 27.46 47.68
C ALA A 9 16.05 26.14 47.13
N LEU A 10 16.50 25.21 47.98
CA LEU A 10 16.94 23.86 47.56
C LEU A 10 15.78 23.01 47.05
N LEU A 11 14.62 23.01 47.68
CA LEU A 11 13.41 22.30 47.22
C LEU A 11 12.86 22.89 45.94
N GLY A 12 12.96 24.19 45.72
CA GLY A 12 12.59 24.83 44.45
C GLY A 12 13.54 24.46 43.29
N LEU A 13 14.83 24.31 43.60
CA LEU A 13 15.83 23.92 42.57
C LEU A 13 15.71 22.47 42.15
N THR A 14 15.41 21.54 43.08
CA THR A 14 15.17 20.12 42.76
C THR A 14 13.91 19.96 41.94
N ALA A 15 12.80 20.60 42.28
CA ALA A 15 11.55 20.55 41.50
C ALA A 15 11.73 21.14 40.09
N PHE A 16 12.54 22.18 39.95
CA PHE A 16 12.82 22.77 38.62
C PHE A 16 13.73 21.88 37.77
N VAL A 17 14.70 21.19 38.37
CA VAL A 17 15.57 20.22 37.71
C VAL A 17 14.76 18.99 37.28
N GLU A 18 13.86 18.47 38.11
CA GLU A 18 12.98 17.36 37.78
C GLU A 18 11.98 17.73 36.65
N MET A 19 11.47 18.96 36.68
CA MET A 19 10.61 19.47 35.60
C MET A 19 11.37 19.65 34.29
N LEU A 20 12.62 20.10 34.31
CA LEU A 20 13.48 20.21 33.13
C LEU A 20 13.88 18.84 32.59
N LEU A 21 14.15 17.86 33.45
CA LEU A 21 14.45 16.49 33.06
C LEU A 21 13.21 15.76 32.45
N SER A 22 12.02 16.02 33.03
CA SER A 22 10.77 15.47 32.44
C SER A 22 10.39 16.10 31.11
N VAL A 23 10.66 17.40 30.92
CA VAL A 23 10.48 18.09 29.64
C VAL A 23 11.49 17.58 28.59
N GLN A 24 12.74 17.30 28.97
CA GLN A 24 13.73 16.72 28.06
C GLN A 24 13.41 15.25 27.71
N ALA A 25 12.83 14.48 28.62
CA ALA A 25 12.36 13.11 28.30
C ALA A 25 11.17 13.10 27.35
N LEU A 26 10.32 14.13 27.33
CA LEU A 26 9.22 14.26 26.36
C LEU A 26 9.71 14.55 24.92
N PHE A 27 10.94 15.05 24.74
CA PHE A 27 11.49 15.41 23.42
C PHE A 27 12.52 14.42 22.86
N ALA A 28 12.79 13.32 23.57
CA ALA A 28 13.75 12.32 23.14
C ALA A 28 13.09 11.12 22.43
N GLN A 29 11.97 11.31 21.75
CA GLN A 29 11.53 10.31 20.79
C GLN A 29 12.48 10.34 19.59
N THR A 30 13.25 9.28 19.42
CA THR A 30 14.04 9.11 18.20
C THR A 30 13.09 9.27 17.00
N PRO A 31 13.38 10.17 16.05
CA PRO A 31 12.49 10.33 14.91
C PRO A 31 12.31 8.99 14.23
N SER A 32 11.04 8.61 13.95
CA SER A 32 10.73 7.37 13.26
C SER A 32 11.45 7.32 11.90
N ARG A 33 11.86 6.12 11.50
CA ARG A 33 12.50 5.87 10.21
C ARG A 33 11.55 5.05 9.33
N PHE A 34 11.83 5.05 8.04
CA PHE A 34 11.14 4.11 7.16
C PHE A 34 11.39 2.67 7.58
N GLY A 35 10.33 1.87 7.69
CA GLY A 35 10.41 0.47 8.08
C GLY A 35 10.53 0.22 9.59
N ASP A 36 10.43 1.25 10.43
CA ASP A 36 10.38 1.06 11.89
C ASP A 36 9.06 0.39 12.31
N PRO A 37 9.08 -0.39 13.40
CA PRO A 37 7.86 -0.94 13.98
C PRO A 37 6.98 0.17 14.59
N LEU A 38 5.72 -0.12 14.83
CA LEU A 38 4.85 0.72 15.65
C LEU A 38 5.48 0.95 17.04
N PRO A 39 5.27 2.13 17.64
CA PRO A 39 5.78 2.39 18.99
C PRO A 39 5.14 1.45 20.03
N ASP A 40 5.87 1.18 21.07
CA ASP A 40 5.41 0.45 22.26
C ASP A 40 4.83 -0.95 21.97
N LEU A 41 5.33 -1.63 20.92
CA LEU A 41 4.95 -3.00 20.65
C LEU A 41 5.40 -3.92 21.81
N PRO A 42 4.53 -4.83 22.30
CA PRO A 42 4.91 -5.91 23.17
C PRO A 42 6.09 -6.73 22.58
N ALA A 43 6.98 -7.22 23.42
CA ALA A 43 8.19 -7.93 22.99
C ALA A 43 7.91 -9.11 22.05
N SER A 44 6.80 -9.84 22.25
CA SER A 44 6.38 -10.93 21.37
C SER A 44 5.97 -10.44 19.98
N LEU A 45 5.27 -9.30 19.87
CA LEU A 45 4.88 -8.73 18.59
C LEU A 45 6.06 -8.07 17.88
N LEU A 46 7.00 -7.49 18.62
CA LEU A 46 8.24 -6.99 18.06
C LEU A 46 9.09 -8.13 17.49
N ALA A 47 9.19 -9.26 18.18
CA ALA A 47 9.87 -10.46 17.68
C ALA A 47 9.22 -10.98 16.39
N ALA A 48 7.88 -11.07 16.34
CA ALA A 48 7.16 -11.46 15.14
C ALA A 48 7.34 -10.48 13.98
N PHE A 49 7.41 -9.17 14.27
CA PHE A 49 7.71 -8.13 13.28
C PHE A 49 9.11 -8.32 12.67
N GLU A 50 10.13 -8.57 13.48
CA GLU A 50 11.51 -8.75 13.01
C GLU A 50 11.67 -10.05 12.22
N GLU A 51 11.06 -11.14 12.66
CA GLU A 51 11.02 -12.39 11.91
C GLU A 51 10.32 -12.18 10.54
N GLY A 52 9.16 -11.52 10.54
CA GLY A 52 8.43 -11.20 9.33
C GLY A 52 9.21 -10.30 8.37
N ARG A 53 10.03 -9.37 8.88
CA ARG A 53 10.96 -8.56 8.08
C ARG A 53 11.98 -9.42 7.34
N GLN A 54 12.55 -10.41 8.02
CA GLN A 54 13.48 -11.35 7.41
C GLN A 54 12.81 -12.21 6.34
N ARG A 55 11.61 -12.73 6.63
CA ARG A 55 10.81 -13.51 5.68
C ARG A 55 10.44 -12.69 4.43
N PHE A 56 10.07 -11.41 4.61
CA PHE A 56 9.73 -10.51 3.50
C PHE A 56 10.91 -10.29 2.53
N ALA A 57 12.13 -10.29 3.04
CA ALA A 57 13.34 -10.05 2.25
C ALA A 57 14.02 -11.36 1.77
N MET A 58 13.61 -12.52 2.27
CA MET A 58 14.21 -13.80 1.94
C MET A 58 13.95 -14.16 0.48
N GLU A 59 15.00 -14.56 -0.22
CA GLU A 59 14.86 -15.11 -1.57
C GLU A 59 14.38 -16.56 -1.51
N GLU A 60 13.27 -16.81 -2.16
CA GLU A 60 12.65 -18.11 -2.26
C GLU A 60 13.23 -18.91 -3.45
N THR A 61 13.26 -20.21 -3.30
CA THR A 61 13.69 -21.17 -4.32
C THR A 61 12.68 -22.29 -4.45
N ALA A 62 12.79 -23.13 -5.45
CA ALA A 62 11.96 -24.34 -5.57
C ALA A 62 12.00 -25.21 -4.30
N ALA A 63 13.15 -25.25 -3.59
CA ALA A 63 13.30 -26.01 -2.35
C ALA A 63 12.59 -25.36 -1.14
N THR A 64 12.32 -24.06 -1.19
CA THR A 64 11.62 -23.32 -0.15
C THR A 64 10.16 -22.99 -0.55
N GLY A 65 9.64 -23.61 -1.61
CA GLY A 65 8.25 -23.49 -2.02
C GLY A 65 7.97 -22.41 -3.06
N LEU A 66 9.00 -21.78 -3.67
CA LEU A 66 8.77 -20.90 -4.83
C LEU A 66 8.01 -21.68 -5.90
N GLY A 67 6.84 -21.20 -6.27
CA GLY A 67 5.92 -21.93 -7.14
C GLY A 67 6.46 -22.16 -8.53
N PRO A 68 5.84 -23.04 -9.32
CA PRO A 68 6.33 -23.31 -10.67
C PRO A 68 6.36 -22.08 -11.56
N LEU A 69 5.43 -21.14 -11.36
CA LEU A 69 5.37 -19.85 -12.02
C LEU A 69 5.40 -18.73 -11.00
N PHE A 70 6.11 -17.64 -11.29
CA PHE A 70 6.26 -16.51 -10.39
C PHE A 70 6.66 -15.23 -11.14
N ASN A 71 6.65 -14.08 -10.46
CA ASN A 71 7.15 -12.79 -10.95
C ASN A 71 8.45 -12.36 -10.26
N ALA A 72 8.65 -12.76 -9.01
CA ALA A 72 9.83 -12.43 -8.22
C ALA A 72 10.14 -13.55 -7.23
N ARG A 73 11.39 -13.56 -6.71
CA ARG A 73 11.83 -14.54 -5.71
C ARG A 73 11.69 -14.06 -4.27
N SER A 74 11.34 -12.78 -4.05
CA SER A 74 11.06 -12.24 -2.72
C SER A 74 10.12 -11.05 -2.82
N CYS A 75 9.43 -10.71 -1.74
CA CYS A 75 8.62 -9.49 -1.68
C CYS A 75 9.49 -8.24 -1.83
N ALA A 76 10.69 -8.24 -1.23
CA ALA A 76 11.63 -7.12 -1.29
C ALA A 76 12.18 -6.86 -2.71
N ALA A 77 12.15 -7.85 -3.61
CA ALA A 77 12.56 -7.65 -5.01
C ALA A 77 11.71 -6.60 -5.72
N CYS A 78 10.43 -6.51 -5.37
CA CYS A 78 9.50 -5.53 -5.93
C CYS A 78 9.27 -4.34 -5.00
N HIS A 79 9.27 -4.54 -3.68
CA HIS A 79 9.01 -3.53 -2.66
C HIS A 79 10.30 -3.10 -1.96
N ALA A 80 11.18 -2.34 -2.68
CA ALA A 80 12.58 -2.13 -2.29
C ALA A 80 12.90 -0.73 -1.75
N VAL A 81 12.14 0.32 -2.09
CA VAL A 81 12.58 1.73 -1.92
C VAL A 81 11.65 2.51 -0.99
N PRO A 82 12.21 3.18 0.01
CA PRO A 82 13.63 3.39 0.35
C PRO A 82 14.22 2.24 1.19
N VAL A 83 13.40 1.33 1.68
CA VAL A 83 13.71 0.14 2.48
C VAL A 83 12.73 -0.98 2.10
N PRO A 84 12.94 -2.25 2.52
CA PRO A 84 11.95 -3.32 2.35
C PRO A 84 10.55 -2.90 2.81
N ALA A 85 9.52 -3.29 2.04
CA ALA A 85 8.14 -2.82 2.07
C ALA A 85 7.92 -1.39 1.51
N GLY A 86 8.90 -0.82 0.85
CA GLY A 86 8.75 0.41 0.07
C GLY A 86 8.04 0.18 -1.28
N SER A 87 8.24 1.12 -2.20
CA SER A 87 7.73 1.03 -3.58
C SER A 87 8.74 0.39 -4.53
N ALA A 88 8.34 0.23 -5.79
CA ALA A 88 9.23 -0.26 -6.84
C ALA A 88 10.43 0.66 -7.07
N ALA A 89 11.60 0.05 -7.25
CA ALA A 89 12.82 0.74 -7.65
C ALA A 89 12.99 0.81 -9.18
N ARG A 90 12.37 -0.12 -9.91
CA ARG A 90 12.56 -0.35 -11.33
C ARG A 90 11.28 -0.83 -11.99
N GLU A 91 11.13 -0.59 -13.30
CA GLU A 91 9.94 -0.98 -14.09
C GLU A 91 9.81 -2.49 -14.28
N ASP A 92 10.89 -3.25 -14.22
CA ASP A 92 10.86 -4.73 -14.33
C ASP A 92 10.19 -5.41 -13.11
N ALA A 93 10.03 -4.66 -12.00
CA ALA A 93 9.22 -5.08 -10.86
C ALA A 93 7.70 -4.92 -11.09
N PHE A 94 7.28 -4.26 -12.18
CA PHE A 94 5.84 -4.06 -12.43
C PHE A 94 5.20 -5.37 -12.88
N THR A 95 4.01 -5.61 -12.38
CA THR A 95 3.22 -6.80 -12.73
C THR A 95 2.19 -6.47 -13.80
N VAL A 96 1.74 -7.48 -14.51
CA VAL A 96 0.73 -7.36 -15.56
C VAL A 96 -0.51 -8.14 -15.16
N ARG A 97 -1.65 -7.46 -15.26
CA ARG A 97 -2.97 -8.11 -15.15
C ARG A 97 -3.63 -8.15 -16.51
N PHE A 98 -4.40 -9.20 -16.74
CA PHE A 98 -5.14 -9.34 -17.98
C PHE A 98 -6.52 -9.94 -17.75
N GLY A 99 -7.38 -9.76 -18.74
CA GLY A 99 -8.72 -10.31 -18.75
C GLY A 99 -9.44 -9.98 -20.04
N PHE A 100 -10.75 -10.21 -20.05
CA PHE A 100 -11.59 -9.96 -21.19
C PHE A 100 -12.80 -9.10 -20.79
N GLN A 101 -12.99 -7.98 -21.47
CA GLN A 101 -14.07 -7.04 -21.23
C GLN A 101 -14.79 -6.68 -22.52
N VAL A 102 -16.10 -6.90 -22.55
CA VAL A 102 -17.00 -6.41 -23.59
C VAL A 102 -17.97 -5.40 -22.94
N SER A 103 -18.25 -4.31 -23.64
CA SER A 103 -19.18 -3.29 -23.14
C SER A 103 -20.55 -3.91 -22.81
N GLY A 104 -21.05 -3.61 -21.62
CA GLY A 104 -22.33 -4.11 -21.12
C GLY A 104 -22.30 -5.58 -20.63
N GLN A 105 -21.14 -6.23 -20.62
CA GLN A 105 -20.98 -7.57 -20.09
C GLN A 105 -20.09 -7.55 -18.82
N PRO A 106 -20.25 -8.53 -17.90
CA PRO A 106 -19.33 -8.69 -16.79
C PRO A 106 -17.89 -8.92 -17.28
N PHE A 107 -16.92 -8.37 -16.54
CA PHE A 107 -15.51 -8.63 -16.77
C PHE A 107 -15.18 -10.11 -16.48
N THR A 108 -14.32 -10.70 -17.29
CA THR A 108 -13.82 -12.06 -17.12
C THR A 108 -12.31 -12.04 -16.91
N SER A 109 -11.85 -12.56 -15.80
CA SER A 109 -10.43 -12.62 -15.44
C SER A 109 -9.63 -13.70 -16.17
N LEU A 110 -10.26 -14.47 -17.05
CA LEU A 110 -9.63 -15.55 -17.84
C LEU A 110 -8.86 -16.56 -16.97
N LEU A 111 -9.44 -16.97 -15.83
CA LEU A 111 -8.83 -17.94 -14.91
C LEU A 111 -8.37 -19.23 -15.58
N ASN A 112 -9.13 -19.69 -16.60
CA ASN A 112 -8.79 -20.86 -17.40
C ASN A 112 -7.59 -20.65 -18.34
N LEU A 113 -7.04 -19.46 -18.40
CA LEU A 113 -5.87 -19.09 -19.19
C LEU A 113 -4.76 -18.48 -18.33
N GLY A 114 -4.76 -18.74 -17.02
CA GLY A 114 -3.75 -18.27 -16.07
C GLY A 114 -4.02 -16.90 -15.43
N GLY A 115 -5.14 -16.22 -15.78
CA GLY A 115 -5.46 -14.90 -15.23
C GLY A 115 -5.86 -14.91 -13.73
N PRO A 116 -5.97 -13.74 -13.13
CA PRO A 116 -5.83 -12.40 -13.69
C PRO A 116 -4.39 -11.85 -13.73
N SER A 117 -3.43 -12.47 -13.03
CA SER A 117 -2.03 -12.01 -12.96
C SER A 117 -1.15 -12.82 -13.86
N LEU A 118 -0.30 -12.16 -14.65
CA LEU A 118 0.67 -12.80 -15.50
C LEU A 118 1.92 -13.16 -14.68
N GLN A 119 2.32 -14.43 -14.67
CA GLN A 119 3.53 -14.92 -14.01
C GLN A 119 4.62 -15.18 -15.05
N ARG A 120 5.57 -14.26 -15.18
CA ARG A 120 6.51 -14.18 -16.30
C ARG A 120 7.74 -15.07 -16.19
N GLN A 121 7.98 -15.67 -15.01
CA GLN A 121 9.12 -16.52 -14.74
C GLN A 121 8.65 -17.91 -14.32
N SER A 122 9.53 -18.89 -14.42
CA SER A 122 9.27 -20.26 -13.98
C SER A 122 10.47 -20.86 -13.30
N VAL A 123 10.26 -21.95 -12.57
CA VAL A 123 11.33 -22.76 -11.93
C VAL A 123 12.10 -23.66 -12.90
N ALA A 124 11.94 -23.48 -14.21
CA ALA A 124 12.63 -24.31 -15.20
C ALA A 124 14.18 -24.24 -15.07
N GLU A 125 14.71 -23.11 -14.60
CA GLU A 125 16.14 -22.96 -14.33
C GLU A 125 16.59 -23.64 -13.03
N ASP A 126 15.66 -23.88 -12.09
CA ASP A 126 15.95 -24.45 -10.78
C ASP A 126 15.77 -25.98 -10.74
N LEU A 127 15.02 -26.58 -11.69
CA LEU A 127 14.64 -27.99 -11.67
C LEU A 127 15.05 -28.71 -12.95
N GLU A 128 15.89 -29.73 -12.81
CA GLU A 128 16.30 -30.56 -13.94
C GLU A 128 15.10 -31.27 -14.59
N GLY A 129 15.04 -31.17 -15.92
CA GLY A 129 13.94 -31.76 -16.71
C GLY A 129 12.64 -30.95 -16.69
N CYS A 130 12.58 -29.82 -16.02
CA CYS A 130 11.44 -28.88 -16.10
C CYS A 130 11.58 -28.01 -17.36
N HIS A 131 10.56 -28.04 -18.23
CA HIS A 131 10.50 -27.24 -19.46
C HIS A 131 9.24 -26.35 -19.48
N LEU A 132 8.96 -25.71 -18.37
CA LEU A 132 7.82 -24.81 -18.22
C LEU A 132 8.27 -23.38 -18.56
N PRO A 133 7.75 -22.74 -19.63
CA PRO A 133 8.04 -21.34 -19.89
C PRO A 133 7.23 -20.44 -18.92
N GLY A 134 7.72 -19.24 -18.70
CA GLY A 134 6.90 -18.18 -18.09
C GLY A 134 5.70 -17.85 -18.96
N GLU A 135 4.67 -17.28 -18.36
CA GLU A 135 3.42 -16.96 -19.05
C GLU A 135 3.55 -15.79 -20.01
N THR A 136 2.70 -15.78 -21.02
CA THR A 136 2.49 -14.65 -21.95
C THR A 136 1.03 -14.23 -21.93
N VAL A 137 0.74 -12.99 -22.30
CA VAL A 137 -0.65 -12.52 -22.35
C VAL A 137 -1.42 -13.33 -23.39
N PRO A 138 -2.52 -14.00 -23.02
CA PRO A 138 -3.32 -14.76 -23.95
C PRO A 138 -3.91 -13.87 -25.06
N ARG A 139 -4.00 -14.39 -26.27
CA ARG A 139 -4.61 -13.66 -27.41
C ARG A 139 -6.08 -13.32 -27.20
N GLU A 140 -6.75 -14.03 -26.34
CA GLU A 140 -8.14 -13.81 -25.93
C GLU A 140 -8.29 -12.59 -25.05
N ALA A 141 -7.21 -12.15 -24.39
CA ALA A 141 -7.23 -10.96 -23.52
C ALA A 141 -7.35 -9.68 -24.35
N ASN A 142 -8.29 -8.81 -23.96
CA ASN A 142 -8.47 -7.49 -24.54
C ASN A 142 -8.46 -6.36 -23.50
N ALA A 143 -8.29 -6.71 -22.24
CA ALA A 143 -8.06 -5.81 -21.11
C ALA A 143 -6.71 -6.19 -20.52
N ILE A 144 -5.77 -5.25 -20.55
CA ILE A 144 -4.40 -5.46 -20.07
C ILE A 144 -4.02 -4.25 -19.24
N GLY A 145 -3.61 -4.47 -17.99
CA GLY A 145 -3.26 -3.42 -17.05
C GLY A 145 -1.91 -3.69 -16.39
N VAL A 146 -1.08 -2.65 -16.35
CA VAL A 146 0.18 -2.68 -15.60
C VAL A 146 -0.08 -2.23 -14.17
N ARG A 147 0.61 -2.82 -13.22
CA ARG A 147 0.57 -2.46 -11.79
C ARG A 147 1.99 -2.27 -11.28
N GLN A 148 2.31 -1.04 -10.87
CA GLN A 148 3.52 -0.83 -10.08
C GLN A 148 3.31 -1.31 -8.65
N PRO A 149 4.33 -1.90 -7.99
CA PRO A 149 4.30 -2.23 -6.58
C PRO A 149 4.17 -0.95 -5.72
N PRO A 150 3.07 -0.78 -4.95
CA PRO A 150 2.91 0.37 -4.06
C PRO A 150 3.79 0.23 -2.81
N ALA A 151 4.05 1.33 -2.11
CA ALA A 151 4.60 1.26 -0.77
C ALA A 151 3.60 0.60 0.21
N LEU A 152 4.11 -0.24 1.09
CA LEU A 152 3.34 -1.06 2.04
C LEU A 152 3.44 -0.55 3.49
N PHE A 153 3.95 0.66 3.71
CA PHE A 153 4.07 1.26 5.04
C PHE A 153 2.70 1.48 5.67
N GLY A 154 2.56 1.21 6.97
CA GLY A 154 1.38 1.54 7.75
C GLY A 154 0.12 0.74 7.38
N LEU A 155 0.23 -0.44 6.74
CA LEU A 155 -0.96 -1.22 6.36
C LEU A 155 -1.80 -1.61 7.57
N GLY A 156 -1.20 -1.89 8.74
CA GLY A 156 -1.93 -2.17 9.96
C GLY A 156 -2.73 -0.96 10.47
N LEU A 157 -2.18 0.25 10.34
CA LEU A 157 -2.92 1.48 10.64
C LEU A 157 -4.14 1.63 9.71
N ILE A 158 -3.96 1.38 8.41
CA ILE A 158 -5.06 1.40 7.44
C ILE A 158 -6.11 0.33 7.79
N GLN A 159 -5.70 -0.88 8.16
CA GLN A 159 -6.61 -1.94 8.55
C GLN A 159 -7.40 -1.60 9.81
N ALA A 160 -6.79 -0.91 10.76
CA ALA A 160 -7.40 -0.50 12.02
C ALA A 160 -8.40 0.67 11.89
N ILE A 161 -8.49 1.34 10.73
CA ILE A 161 -9.52 2.35 10.46
C ILE A 161 -10.88 1.65 10.38
N PRO A 162 -11.90 2.05 11.15
CA PRO A 162 -13.22 1.44 11.09
C PRO A 162 -13.89 1.60 9.71
N ASP A 163 -14.66 0.61 9.30
CA ASP A 163 -15.46 0.67 8.08
C ASP A 163 -16.41 1.88 8.07
N SER A 164 -16.97 2.24 9.23
CA SER A 164 -17.83 3.42 9.39
C SER A 164 -17.11 4.71 8.97
N ALA A 165 -15.83 4.87 9.34
CA ALA A 165 -15.04 6.05 8.98
C ALA A 165 -14.78 6.16 7.45
N ILE A 166 -14.68 5.02 6.76
CA ILE A 166 -14.58 4.97 5.29
C ILE A 166 -15.96 5.30 4.69
N MET A 167 -17.03 4.72 5.24
CA MET A 167 -18.40 4.93 4.74
C MET A 167 -18.90 6.36 4.94
N GLU A 168 -18.46 7.05 5.99
CA GLU A 168 -18.77 8.47 6.23
C GLU A 168 -18.23 9.39 5.11
N ARG A 169 -17.19 8.96 4.40
CA ARG A 169 -16.58 9.67 3.28
C ARG A 169 -17.22 9.34 1.93
N ALA A 170 -18.02 8.26 1.88
CA ALA A 170 -18.61 7.80 0.63
C ALA A 170 -19.81 8.67 0.23
N ASP A 171 -19.75 9.23 -0.97
CA ASP A 171 -20.91 9.85 -1.63
C ASP A 171 -21.16 9.25 -3.02
N VAL A 172 -21.65 8.04 -3.04
CA VAL A 172 -21.87 7.24 -4.27
C VAL A 172 -22.75 7.95 -5.31
N ARG A 173 -23.55 8.92 -4.87
CA ARG A 173 -24.53 9.64 -5.70
C ARG A 173 -24.18 11.10 -5.95
N ASP A 174 -23.02 11.56 -5.46
CA ASP A 174 -22.60 12.96 -5.56
C ASP A 174 -23.72 13.91 -5.13
N ARG A 175 -24.20 13.73 -3.87
CA ARG A 175 -25.39 14.46 -3.34
C ARG A 175 -25.10 15.92 -3.03
N ASP A 176 -23.86 16.27 -2.78
CA ASP A 176 -23.40 17.65 -2.57
C ASP A 176 -22.99 18.33 -3.88
N GLU A 177 -23.06 17.59 -5.01
CA GLU A 177 -22.83 18.10 -6.38
C GLU A 177 -21.43 18.68 -6.57
N ASP A 178 -20.42 18.17 -5.83
CA ASP A 178 -19.04 18.62 -5.95
C ASP A 178 -18.27 17.90 -7.09
N GLY A 179 -18.88 16.90 -7.69
CA GLY A 179 -18.35 16.10 -8.79
C GLY A 179 -17.48 14.93 -8.31
N ILE A 180 -17.47 14.62 -7.01
CA ILE A 180 -16.68 13.54 -6.41
C ILE A 180 -17.62 12.47 -5.84
N ALA A 181 -17.72 11.33 -6.53
CA ALA A 181 -18.56 10.19 -6.14
C ALA A 181 -17.73 9.03 -5.61
N GLY A 182 -17.10 9.23 -4.46
CA GLY A 182 -16.29 8.22 -3.80
C GLY A 182 -17.10 6.97 -3.45
N ARG A 183 -16.60 5.77 -3.84
CA ARG A 183 -17.30 4.50 -3.63
C ARG A 183 -16.41 3.50 -2.90
N PRO A 184 -16.89 2.86 -1.83
CA PRO A 184 -16.20 1.73 -1.25
C PRO A 184 -16.22 0.56 -2.24
N ASN A 185 -15.12 -0.20 -2.33
CA ASN A 185 -15.15 -1.47 -3.03
C ASN A 185 -15.59 -2.54 -2.02
N VAL A 186 -16.79 -3.07 -2.23
CA VAL A 186 -17.40 -4.06 -1.35
C VAL A 186 -17.42 -5.41 -2.05
N SER A 187 -16.84 -6.41 -1.42
CA SER A 187 -16.88 -7.79 -1.86
C SER A 187 -17.39 -8.68 -0.74
N ASN A 188 -18.44 -9.47 -1.01
CA ASN A 188 -19.08 -10.35 0.00
C ASN A 188 -19.49 -9.61 1.30
N GLY A 189 -19.92 -8.36 1.19
CA GLY A 189 -20.32 -7.54 2.33
C GLY A 189 -19.18 -6.94 3.15
N VAL A 190 -17.93 -7.12 2.74
CA VAL A 190 -16.73 -6.59 3.40
C VAL A 190 -16.14 -5.45 2.58
N ILE A 191 -15.78 -4.36 3.25
CA ILE A 191 -15.15 -3.19 2.61
C ILE A 191 -13.67 -3.48 2.41
N GLY A 192 -13.25 -3.47 1.15
CA GLY A 192 -11.85 -3.57 0.77
C GLY A 192 -11.10 -2.24 0.97
N ARG A 193 -9.81 -2.34 1.22
CA ARG A 193 -8.92 -1.19 1.45
C ARG A 193 -7.50 -1.36 0.90
N PHE A 194 -7.15 -2.57 0.45
CA PHE A 194 -5.83 -2.89 -0.09
C PHE A 194 -5.87 -3.21 -1.58
N GLY A 195 -4.71 -3.09 -2.23
CA GLY A 195 -4.58 -3.14 -3.68
C GLY A 195 -4.96 -1.81 -4.34
N TRP A 196 -4.68 -1.67 -5.63
CA TRP A 196 -4.92 -0.45 -6.41
C TRP A 196 -6.43 -0.12 -6.57
N LYS A 197 -7.28 -1.13 -6.45
CA LYS A 197 -8.74 -0.97 -6.56
C LYS A 197 -9.48 -1.26 -5.24
N ALA A 198 -8.77 -1.27 -4.10
CA ALA A 198 -9.36 -1.56 -2.79
C ALA A 198 -10.16 -2.89 -2.79
N ALA A 199 -9.67 -3.93 -3.45
CA ALA A 199 -10.42 -5.19 -3.60
C ALA A 199 -10.19 -6.16 -2.42
N VAL A 200 -9.24 -5.89 -1.54
CA VAL A 200 -8.84 -6.78 -0.44
C VAL A 200 -9.04 -6.08 0.90
N ALA A 201 -9.62 -6.78 1.87
CA ALA A 201 -10.04 -6.17 3.14
C ALA A 201 -8.97 -6.25 4.24
N THR A 202 -8.17 -7.32 4.30
CA THR A 202 -7.21 -7.56 5.37
C THR A 202 -5.77 -7.65 4.85
N VAL A 203 -4.80 -7.37 5.74
CA VAL A 203 -3.37 -7.53 5.41
C VAL A 203 -3.06 -8.99 5.17
N ALA A 204 -3.66 -9.93 5.92
CA ALA A 204 -3.43 -11.36 5.74
C ALA A 204 -3.91 -11.85 4.36
N ASP A 205 -5.11 -11.46 3.92
CA ASP A 205 -5.59 -11.79 2.58
C ASP A 205 -4.73 -11.18 1.49
N PHE A 206 -4.27 -9.93 1.70
CA PHE A 206 -3.39 -9.24 0.75
C PHE A 206 -2.05 -9.97 0.59
N VAL A 207 -1.45 -10.40 1.72
CA VAL A 207 -0.21 -11.22 1.73
C VAL A 207 -0.45 -12.58 1.07
N GLY A 208 -1.53 -13.27 1.45
CA GLY A 208 -1.86 -14.59 0.89
C GLY A 208 -2.06 -14.57 -0.62
N LEU A 209 -2.79 -13.58 -1.14
CA LEU A 209 -2.96 -13.37 -2.59
C LEU A 209 -1.63 -13.05 -3.29
N SER A 210 -0.76 -12.26 -2.63
CA SER A 210 0.54 -11.88 -3.20
C SER A 210 1.51 -13.06 -3.20
N LEU A 211 1.48 -13.92 -2.20
CA LEU A 211 2.28 -15.16 -2.17
C LEU A 211 1.95 -16.02 -3.39
N VAL A 212 0.67 -16.27 -3.67
CA VAL A 212 0.26 -17.07 -4.83
C VAL A 212 0.49 -16.32 -6.14
N GLY A 213 0.06 -15.06 -6.21
CA GLY A 213 0.07 -14.31 -7.47
C GLY A 213 1.45 -13.88 -7.94
N GLU A 214 2.38 -13.59 -7.02
CA GLU A 214 3.68 -13.03 -7.35
C GLU A 214 4.83 -14.03 -7.15
N LEU A 215 4.73 -14.93 -6.17
CA LEU A 215 5.75 -15.93 -5.86
C LEU A 215 5.33 -17.37 -6.21
N GLY A 216 4.06 -17.60 -6.59
CA GLY A 216 3.52 -18.94 -6.84
C GLY A 216 3.44 -19.80 -5.58
N ILE A 217 3.59 -19.21 -4.39
CA ILE A 217 3.58 -19.93 -3.12
C ILE A 217 2.15 -20.06 -2.62
N THR A 218 1.63 -21.27 -2.60
CA THR A 218 0.32 -21.55 -2.00
C THR A 218 0.34 -21.34 -0.48
N ASN A 219 -0.82 -21.15 0.11
CA ASN A 219 -0.97 -20.99 1.55
C ASN A 219 -2.36 -21.43 2.00
N PHE A 220 -2.62 -21.49 3.30
CA PHE A 220 -3.89 -22.01 3.79
C PHE A 220 -5.13 -21.17 3.40
N LEU A 221 -4.96 -19.88 3.06
CA LEU A 221 -6.04 -19.04 2.52
C LEU A 221 -6.24 -19.29 1.03
N TYR A 222 -5.16 -19.58 0.30
CA TYR A 222 -5.13 -19.76 -1.16
C TYR A 222 -4.33 -21.01 -1.49
N SER A 223 -4.97 -22.17 -1.36
CA SER A 223 -4.32 -23.50 -1.44
C SER A 223 -4.20 -24.05 -2.86
N HIS A 224 -4.67 -23.31 -3.87
CA HIS A 224 -4.65 -23.77 -5.24
C HIS A 224 -3.61 -23.02 -6.05
N GLU A 225 -2.71 -23.78 -6.63
CA GLU A 225 -1.72 -23.25 -7.55
C GLU A 225 -2.38 -22.82 -8.88
N PRO A 226 -2.03 -21.65 -9.43
CA PRO A 226 -2.51 -21.25 -10.74
C PRO A 226 -2.05 -22.24 -11.80
N SER A 227 -2.91 -22.56 -12.75
CA SER A 227 -2.53 -23.37 -13.92
C SER A 227 -1.69 -22.52 -14.88
N ALA A 228 -0.62 -23.08 -15.42
CA ALA A 228 0.20 -22.41 -16.46
C ALA A 228 -0.63 -22.14 -17.72
N GLN A 229 -1.11 -20.94 -17.90
CA GLN A 229 -2.01 -20.57 -19.03
C GLN A 229 -3.15 -21.57 -19.25
N GLY A 230 -3.74 -22.08 -18.18
CA GLY A 230 -4.81 -23.08 -18.24
C GLY A 230 -4.35 -24.53 -18.43
N ALA A 231 -3.05 -24.76 -18.65
CA ALA A 231 -2.50 -26.11 -18.77
C ALA A 231 -2.07 -26.67 -17.40
N PRO A 232 -2.14 -28.00 -17.20
CA PRO A 232 -1.59 -28.62 -15.99
C PRO A 232 -0.09 -28.40 -15.90
N ILE A 233 0.42 -28.16 -14.68
CA ILE A 233 1.86 -28.09 -14.42
C ILE A 233 2.52 -29.46 -14.76
N PRO A 234 3.59 -29.48 -15.57
CA PRO A 234 4.32 -30.72 -15.89
C PRO A 234 4.86 -31.36 -14.62
N ALA A 235 4.87 -32.70 -14.56
CA ALA A 235 5.30 -33.42 -13.37
C ALA A 235 6.74 -33.07 -12.90
N ALA A 236 7.65 -32.83 -13.85
CA ALA A 236 9.03 -32.40 -13.56
C ALA A 236 9.13 -30.96 -13.01
N CYS A 237 8.07 -30.16 -13.14
CA CYS A 237 8.01 -28.78 -12.68
C CYS A 237 7.20 -28.62 -11.38
N LYS A 238 6.62 -29.72 -10.87
CA LYS A 238 5.87 -29.66 -9.61
C LYS A 238 6.81 -29.44 -8.45
N ILE A 239 6.54 -28.42 -7.68
CA ILE A 239 7.18 -28.18 -6.39
C ILE A 239 6.54 -29.16 -5.40
N ALA A 240 7.35 -29.86 -4.62
CA ALA A 240 6.85 -30.59 -3.46
C ALA A 240 6.17 -29.58 -2.53
N ALA A 241 4.94 -29.83 -2.13
CA ALA A 241 4.25 -28.99 -1.18
C ALA A 241 5.13 -28.80 0.05
N ASP A 242 5.60 -27.58 0.25
CA ASP A 242 6.33 -27.23 1.46
C ASP A 242 5.35 -27.39 2.63
N PRO A 243 5.70 -28.11 3.70
CA PRO A 243 4.91 -28.09 4.93
C PRO A 243 4.63 -26.66 5.43
N GLU A 244 5.52 -25.70 5.17
CA GLU A 244 5.32 -24.28 5.48
C GLU A 244 4.20 -23.63 4.65
N ASP A 245 3.83 -24.15 3.50
CA ASP A 245 2.68 -23.66 2.73
C ASP A 245 1.37 -23.90 3.50
N PHE A 246 1.32 -24.93 4.32
CA PHE A 246 0.18 -25.26 5.18
C PHE A 246 0.39 -24.83 6.63
N ASP A 247 1.60 -24.58 7.03
CA ASP A 247 1.99 -24.03 8.30
C ASP A 247 1.84 -22.50 8.26
N ALA A 248 0.89 -21.90 8.77
CA ALA A 248 0.60 -20.46 8.76
C ALA A 248 1.81 -19.53 9.05
N SER A 249 3.01 -20.04 9.34
CA SER A 249 4.16 -19.28 9.85
C SER A 249 4.68 -18.24 8.84
N ARG A 250 4.83 -18.60 7.54
CA ARG A 250 5.26 -17.67 6.50
C ARG A 250 4.27 -16.53 6.31
N LEU A 251 3.00 -16.89 6.12
CA LEU A 251 1.91 -15.91 5.98
C LEU A 251 1.78 -15.03 7.23
N ALA A 252 1.80 -15.65 8.42
CA ALA A 252 1.68 -14.94 9.69
C ALA A 252 2.87 -13.99 9.94
N GLY A 253 4.09 -14.42 9.65
CA GLY A 253 5.28 -13.59 9.80
C GLY A 253 5.25 -12.35 8.90
N ILE A 254 5.02 -12.53 7.59
CA ILE A 254 4.92 -11.40 6.66
C ILE A 254 3.74 -10.49 7.04
N THR A 255 2.60 -11.06 7.44
CA THR A 255 1.45 -10.30 7.92
C THR A 255 1.79 -9.48 9.16
N ALA A 256 2.51 -10.04 10.12
CA ALA A 256 2.95 -9.33 11.33
C ALA A 256 3.89 -8.15 10.98
N PHE A 257 4.87 -8.36 10.10
CA PHE A 257 5.75 -7.30 9.62
C PHE A 257 4.96 -6.13 9.02
N LEU A 258 4.05 -6.39 8.08
CA LEU A 258 3.27 -5.36 7.42
C LEU A 258 2.21 -4.72 8.33
N SER A 259 1.65 -5.48 9.27
CA SER A 259 0.64 -4.98 10.22
C SER A 259 1.22 -4.12 11.33
N PHE A 260 2.46 -4.38 11.72
CA PHE A 260 3.10 -3.65 12.83
C PHE A 260 4.13 -2.63 12.36
N MET A 261 4.18 -2.35 11.06
CA MET A 261 5.03 -1.30 10.52
C MET A 261 4.39 0.07 10.69
N SER A 262 5.16 1.03 11.17
CA SER A 262 4.75 2.43 11.30
C SER A 262 4.41 3.07 9.95
N ALA A 263 3.61 4.14 10.00
CA ALA A 263 3.54 5.08 8.89
C ALA A 263 4.92 5.71 8.66
N PRO A 264 5.29 6.03 7.39
CA PRO A 264 6.57 6.66 7.12
C PRO A 264 6.62 8.07 7.70
N PRO A 265 7.79 8.52 8.20
CA PRO A 265 7.94 9.87 8.73
C PRO A 265 7.78 10.91 7.64
N ARG A 266 7.19 12.05 7.97
CA ARG A 266 7.20 13.23 7.07
C ARG A 266 8.64 13.70 6.82
N GLY A 267 8.88 14.25 5.65
CA GLY A 267 10.11 14.97 5.32
C GLY A 267 10.15 16.34 5.94
N LEU A 268 11.14 17.15 5.51
CA LEU A 268 11.31 18.50 6.01
C LEU A 268 10.08 19.37 5.68
N ILE A 269 9.48 19.96 6.69
CA ILE A 269 8.38 20.91 6.56
C ILE A 269 8.98 22.31 6.44
N THR A 270 9.00 22.84 5.23
CA THR A 270 9.44 24.22 4.94
C THR A 270 8.25 25.18 4.87
N ASP A 271 8.51 26.50 4.88
CA ASP A 271 7.44 27.50 4.66
C ASP A 271 6.75 27.28 3.29
N ALA A 272 7.48 26.85 2.27
CA ALA A 272 6.92 26.49 0.98
C ALA A 272 5.96 25.29 1.11
N ALA A 273 6.33 24.25 1.89
CA ALA A 273 5.47 23.12 2.14
C ALA A 273 4.19 23.51 2.91
N LEU A 274 4.27 24.42 3.88
CA LEU A 274 3.09 24.92 4.60
C LEU A 274 2.13 25.69 3.69
N ARG A 275 2.67 26.57 2.83
CA ARG A 275 1.84 27.23 1.81
C ARG A 275 1.24 26.22 0.82
N GLY A 276 2.02 25.21 0.44
CA GLY A 276 1.60 24.12 -0.42
C GLY A 276 0.46 23.28 0.17
N GLU A 277 0.47 23.01 1.47
CA GLU A 277 -0.60 22.32 2.19
C GLU A 277 -1.92 23.12 2.14
N THR A 278 -1.84 24.43 2.28
CA THR A 278 -2.99 25.33 2.09
C THR A 278 -3.53 25.26 0.65
N LEU A 279 -2.63 25.29 -0.34
CA LEU A 279 -3.01 25.17 -1.76
C LEU A 279 -3.60 23.80 -2.09
N PHE A 280 -3.11 22.73 -1.49
CA PHE A 280 -3.65 21.38 -1.64
C PHE A 280 -5.13 21.31 -1.23
N ALA A 281 -5.50 21.94 -0.12
CA ALA A 281 -6.91 22.07 0.29
C ALA A 281 -7.70 22.96 -0.67
N GLN A 282 -7.18 24.15 -1.01
CA GLN A 282 -7.85 25.12 -1.88
C GLN A 282 -8.09 24.62 -3.31
N THR A 283 -7.21 23.78 -3.82
CA THR A 283 -7.37 23.15 -5.15
C THR A 283 -8.32 21.96 -5.14
N GLY A 284 -8.79 21.52 -3.97
CA GLY A 284 -9.77 20.45 -3.82
C GLY A 284 -9.15 19.04 -3.80
N CYS A 285 -7.83 18.92 -3.74
CA CYS A 285 -7.16 17.61 -3.64
C CYS A 285 -7.58 16.82 -2.38
N ALA A 286 -7.86 17.56 -1.29
CA ALA A 286 -8.30 16.99 -0.02
C ALA A 286 -9.68 16.32 -0.06
N GLY A 287 -10.46 16.51 -1.11
CA GLY A 287 -11.75 15.84 -1.32
C GLY A 287 -11.61 14.32 -1.42
N CYS A 288 -10.60 13.85 -2.13
CA CYS A 288 -10.22 12.42 -2.20
C CYS A 288 -9.05 12.11 -1.26
N HIS A 289 -8.00 12.92 -1.30
CA HIS A 289 -6.82 12.77 -0.44
C HIS A 289 -7.06 13.39 0.95
N THR A 290 -8.03 12.80 1.69
CA THR A 290 -8.37 13.20 3.07
C THR A 290 -7.13 13.18 3.94
N PRO A 291 -6.73 14.32 4.55
CA PRO A 291 -5.46 14.41 5.27
C PRO A 291 -5.31 13.44 6.43
N LEU A 292 -6.39 13.21 7.17
CA LEU A 292 -6.37 12.50 8.44
C LEU A 292 -7.58 11.57 8.56
N MET A 293 -7.32 10.32 8.96
CA MET A 293 -8.32 9.39 9.47
C MET A 293 -7.92 8.94 10.88
N LYS A 294 -8.76 8.16 11.55
CA LYS A 294 -8.50 7.65 12.89
C LYS A 294 -8.73 6.15 12.96
N THR A 295 -7.85 5.44 13.66
CA THR A 295 -8.04 4.02 13.95
C THR A 295 -9.14 3.81 14.99
N GLY A 296 -9.73 2.62 14.99
CA GLY A 296 -10.67 2.20 16.02
C GLY A 296 -9.99 1.76 17.31
N PRO A 297 -10.79 1.29 18.31
CA PRO A 297 -10.24 0.72 19.52
C PRO A 297 -9.37 -0.51 19.24
N SER A 298 -8.23 -0.62 19.94
CA SER A 298 -7.29 -1.73 19.81
C SER A 298 -6.62 -2.04 21.16
N THR A 299 -6.23 -3.29 21.35
CA THR A 299 -5.39 -3.70 22.49
C THR A 299 -3.91 -3.39 22.27
N ILE A 300 -3.54 -3.00 21.06
CA ILE A 300 -2.18 -2.61 20.67
C ILE A 300 -2.10 -1.08 20.70
N ALA A 301 -1.31 -0.53 21.62
CA ALA A 301 -1.25 0.92 21.85
C ALA A 301 -0.99 1.74 20.58
N GLY A 302 -0.07 1.29 19.72
CA GLY A 302 0.24 1.95 18.45
C GLY A 302 -0.88 1.89 17.39
N LEU A 303 -1.98 1.17 17.66
CA LEU A 303 -3.17 1.07 16.81
C LEU A 303 -4.44 1.60 17.50
N ASP A 304 -4.39 1.92 18.81
CA ASP A 304 -5.59 2.27 19.59
C ASP A 304 -5.95 3.75 19.43
N GLN A 305 -6.97 4.02 18.66
CA GLN A 305 -7.55 5.36 18.46
C GLN A 305 -6.52 6.43 18.08
N VAL A 306 -5.51 6.05 17.28
CA VAL A 306 -4.45 6.96 16.83
C VAL A 306 -4.85 7.70 15.54
N ASP A 307 -4.35 8.90 15.39
CA ASP A 307 -4.50 9.69 14.18
C ASP A 307 -3.58 9.17 13.08
N VAL A 308 -4.14 9.01 11.88
CA VAL A 308 -3.45 8.42 10.72
C VAL A 308 -3.41 9.45 9.58
N PRO A 309 -2.28 10.18 9.42
CA PRO A 309 -2.13 11.20 8.38
C PRO A 309 -1.82 10.59 7.02
N LEU A 310 -2.74 9.77 6.49
CA LEU A 310 -2.50 8.98 5.28
C LEU A 310 -2.75 9.76 3.98
N TYR A 311 -3.49 10.87 4.01
CA TYR A 311 -3.92 11.61 2.83
C TYR A 311 -4.64 10.71 1.81
N SER A 312 -5.67 10.01 2.28
CA SER A 312 -6.54 9.14 1.50
C SER A 312 -7.88 8.94 2.22
N ASP A 313 -8.95 8.82 1.48
CA ASP A 313 -10.26 8.38 1.97
C ASP A 313 -10.46 6.86 1.87
N LEU A 314 -9.53 6.14 1.23
CA LEU A 314 -9.56 4.70 0.94
C LEU A 314 -10.69 4.29 -0.01
N LEU A 315 -11.42 5.23 -0.59
CA LEU A 315 -12.49 4.97 -1.55
C LEU A 315 -11.93 4.82 -2.97
N THR A 316 -12.75 4.33 -3.88
CA THR A 316 -12.46 4.29 -5.31
C THR A 316 -13.17 5.41 -6.03
N HIS A 317 -12.44 6.08 -6.93
CA HIS A 317 -12.94 7.20 -7.74
C HIS A 317 -12.78 6.91 -9.22
N GLY A 318 -13.74 7.38 -10.02
CA GLY A 318 -13.65 7.33 -11.48
C GLY A 318 -12.63 8.34 -12.00
N MET A 319 -11.52 7.85 -12.53
CA MET A 319 -10.40 8.67 -12.98
C MET A 319 -10.43 8.96 -14.49
N GLY A 320 -11.49 8.52 -15.17
CA GLY A 320 -11.71 8.75 -16.60
C GLY A 320 -10.93 7.81 -17.51
N SER A 321 -11.18 7.91 -18.82
CA SER A 321 -10.72 6.98 -19.83
C SER A 321 -9.19 6.92 -20.01
N ALA A 322 -8.47 7.98 -19.65
CA ALA A 322 -7.00 7.99 -19.75
C ALA A 322 -6.30 7.07 -18.73
N LEU A 323 -6.99 6.74 -17.64
CA LEU A 323 -6.52 5.82 -16.60
C LEU A 323 -7.34 4.53 -16.55
N ASP A 324 -8.21 4.28 -17.52
CA ASP A 324 -9.01 3.06 -17.62
C ASP A 324 -8.18 1.91 -18.22
N ASP A 325 -7.96 0.85 -17.45
CA ASP A 325 -7.32 -0.38 -17.92
C ASP A 325 -8.32 -1.47 -18.31
N ARG A 326 -9.60 -1.19 -18.21
CA ARG A 326 -10.71 -2.09 -18.51
C ARG A 326 -10.78 -3.35 -17.61
N ILE A 327 -9.99 -3.40 -16.53
CA ILE A 327 -9.97 -4.52 -15.58
C ILE A 327 -10.84 -4.18 -14.38
N THR A 328 -11.84 -5.01 -14.12
CA THR A 328 -12.69 -4.88 -12.93
C THR A 328 -12.13 -5.75 -11.80
N GLU A 329 -12.01 -5.19 -10.60
CA GLU A 329 -11.65 -5.91 -9.38
C GLU A 329 -12.72 -5.65 -8.30
N GLY A 330 -13.49 -6.67 -7.94
CA GLY A 330 -14.66 -6.50 -7.07
C GLY A 330 -15.71 -5.59 -7.73
N ALA A 331 -16.11 -4.53 -7.05
CA ALA A 331 -17.05 -3.53 -7.58
C ALA A 331 -16.38 -2.36 -8.34
N ALA A 332 -15.05 -2.32 -8.37
CA ALA A 332 -14.32 -1.23 -9.04
C ALA A 332 -14.07 -1.56 -10.52
N SER A 333 -14.71 -0.82 -11.42
CA SER A 333 -14.52 -0.90 -12.88
C SER A 333 -13.12 -0.47 -13.31
N GLY A 334 -12.80 -0.64 -14.60
CA GLY A 334 -11.49 -0.35 -15.16
C GLY A 334 -10.94 1.05 -14.87
N ASP A 335 -11.82 2.05 -14.90
CA ASP A 335 -11.49 3.45 -14.66
C ASP A 335 -11.51 3.88 -13.18
N ARG A 336 -11.95 3.00 -12.26
CA ARG A 336 -12.02 3.33 -10.83
C ARG A 336 -10.79 2.86 -10.07
N TRP A 337 -10.19 3.78 -9.33
CA TRP A 337 -8.95 3.56 -8.59
C TRP A 337 -9.11 4.02 -7.14
N ARG A 338 -8.56 3.23 -6.22
CA ARG A 338 -8.48 3.64 -4.82
C ARG A 338 -7.60 4.89 -4.70
N THR A 339 -8.01 5.86 -3.92
CA THR A 339 -7.14 6.95 -3.49
C THR A 339 -5.94 6.35 -2.73
N PRO A 340 -4.72 6.35 -3.30
CA PRO A 340 -3.57 5.79 -2.59
C PRO A 340 -3.15 6.74 -1.46
N PRO A 341 -2.67 6.22 -0.31
CA PRO A 341 -2.03 7.04 0.70
C PRO A 341 -0.88 7.85 0.09
N LEU A 342 -0.76 9.12 0.45
CA LEU A 342 0.32 9.98 -0.03
C LEU A 342 1.54 9.99 0.90
N TRP A 343 1.46 9.42 2.09
CA TRP A 343 2.64 9.27 2.94
C TRP A 343 3.75 8.50 2.23
N GLY A 344 5.00 8.85 2.48
CA GLY A 344 6.16 8.27 1.79
C GLY A 344 6.27 8.65 0.30
N LEU A 345 5.44 9.59 -0.20
CA LEU A 345 5.44 10.02 -1.60
C LEU A 345 6.81 10.51 -2.05
N ARG A 346 7.58 11.16 -1.18
CA ARG A 346 8.92 11.69 -1.45
C ARG A 346 9.96 10.66 -1.87
N THR A 347 9.69 9.38 -1.59
CA THR A 347 10.62 8.29 -1.89
C THR A 347 10.22 7.46 -3.10
N ARG A 348 9.07 7.76 -3.72
CA ARG A 348 8.57 7.02 -4.88
C ARG A 348 9.26 7.50 -6.15
N TYR A 349 9.65 6.55 -7.00
CA TYR A 349 10.22 6.82 -8.32
C TYR A 349 9.15 6.90 -9.41
N PHE A 350 8.03 6.23 -9.20
CA PHE A 350 6.95 6.13 -10.16
C PHE A 350 5.62 6.54 -9.53
N TYR A 351 4.77 7.16 -10.30
CA TYR A 351 3.45 7.63 -9.88
C TYR A 351 2.35 7.01 -10.74
N LEU A 352 1.12 7.04 -10.20
CA LEU A 352 -0.08 6.37 -10.70
C LEU A 352 0.01 4.84 -10.57
N HIS A 353 -1.10 4.15 -10.84
CA HIS A 353 -1.22 2.70 -10.65
C HIS A 353 -0.28 1.88 -11.55
N ASP A 354 0.05 2.42 -12.70
CA ASP A 354 0.87 1.77 -13.73
C ASP A 354 2.29 2.36 -13.87
N GLY A 355 2.63 3.34 -13.02
CA GLY A 355 3.97 3.91 -13.01
C GLY A 355 4.36 4.72 -14.24
N ARG A 356 3.40 5.14 -15.06
CA ARG A 356 3.64 5.80 -16.37
C ARG A 356 4.41 7.12 -16.30
N THR A 357 4.65 7.65 -15.15
CA THR A 357 5.42 8.89 -14.96
C THR A 357 6.23 8.87 -13.67
N SER A 358 7.41 9.50 -13.72
CA SER A 358 8.23 9.84 -12.55
C SER A 358 8.14 11.33 -12.19
N ASP A 359 7.36 12.12 -12.94
CA ASP A 359 7.11 13.53 -12.67
C ASP A 359 5.81 13.71 -11.90
N LEU A 360 5.90 14.29 -10.70
CA LEU A 360 4.76 14.50 -9.80
C LEU A 360 3.75 15.51 -10.38
N ALA A 361 4.21 16.54 -11.08
CA ALA A 361 3.32 17.49 -11.74
C ALA A 361 2.57 16.84 -12.90
N MET A 362 3.24 15.97 -13.67
CA MET A 362 2.62 15.17 -14.71
C MET A 362 1.60 14.19 -14.13
N ALA A 363 1.90 13.55 -12.99
CA ALA A 363 0.95 12.69 -12.30
C ALA A 363 -0.34 13.44 -11.96
N ILE A 364 -0.24 14.68 -11.44
CA ILE A 364 -1.41 15.53 -11.18
C ILE A 364 -2.14 15.89 -12.48
N ALA A 365 -1.41 16.22 -13.54
CA ALA A 365 -1.99 16.57 -14.85
C ALA A 365 -2.77 15.40 -15.50
N LEU A 366 -2.43 14.16 -15.16
CA LEU A 366 -3.11 12.96 -15.65
C LEU A 366 -4.38 12.61 -14.86
N HIS A 367 -4.69 13.31 -13.76
CA HIS A 367 -5.93 13.13 -13.03
C HIS A 367 -7.12 13.57 -13.89
N GLY A 368 -8.06 12.65 -14.15
CA GLY A 368 -9.25 12.86 -14.94
C GLY A 368 -10.52 12.53 -14.16
N GLY A 369 -11.64 12.35 -14.85
CA GLY A 369 -12.90 11.94 -14.23
C GLY A 369 -13.30 12.84 -13.05
N GLU A 370 -13.53 12.25 -11.88
CA GLU A 370 -13.90 12.95 -10.64
C GLU A 370 -12.82 13.96 -10.19
N ALA A 371 -11.55 13.70 -10.47
CA ALA A 371 -10.44 14.57 -10.08
C ALA A 371 -10.17 15.73 -11.08
N ARG A 372 -10.93 15.82 -12.18
CA ARG A 372 -10.70 16.82 -13.24
C ARG A 372 -10.70 18.24 -12.73
N GLN A 373 -11.64 18.60 -11.86
CA GLN A 373 -11.75 19.96 -11.34
C GLN A 373 -10.52 20.37 -10.51
N SER A 374 -10.03 19.46 -9.65
CA SER A 374 -8.82 19.69 -8.85
C SER A 374 -7.56 19.81 -9.73
N ARG A 375 -7.42 18.97 -10.75
CA ARG A 375 -6.38 19.09 -11.77
C ARG A 375 -6.41 20.44 -12.48
N ASP A 376 -7.58 20.88 -12.91
CA ASP A 376 -7.73 22.15 -13.65
C ASP A 376 -7.40 23.34 -12.75
N ARG A 377 -7.79 23.32 -11.46
CA ARG A 377 -7.37 24.32 -10.46
C ARG A 377 -5.85 24.32 -10.25
N PHE A 378 -5.22 23.14 -10.13
CA PHE A 378 -3.76 23.04 -10.08
C PHE A 378 -3.11 23.63 -11.33
N THR A 379 -3.64 23.34 -12.49
CA THR A 379 -3.11 23.83 -13.78
C THR A 379 -3.15 25.35 -13.84
N ALA A 380 -4.18 25.99 -13.28
CA ALA A 380 -4.37 27.44 -13.24
C ALA A 380 -3.47 28.16 -12.21
N LEU A 381 -2.83 27.45 -11.28
CA LEU A 381 -1.88 28.04 -10.34
C LEU A 381 -0.70 28.68 -11.04
N SER A 382 -0.17 29.77 -10.45
CA SER A 382 1.12 30.34 -10.88
C SER A 382 2.28 29.36 -10.67
N SER A 383 3.39 29.58 -11.33
CA SER A 383 4.58 28.71 -11.20
C SER A 383 5.07 28.65 -9.74
N ALA A 384 5.01 29.75 -8.98
CA ALA A 384 5.38 29.78 -7.57
C ALA A 384 4.44 28.95 -6.72
N GLN A 385 3.12 29.06 -6.92
CA GLN A 385 2.12 28.27 -6.21
C GLN A 385 2.24 26.77 -6.54
N LYS A 386 2.50 26.40 -7.81
CA LYS A 386 2.80 25.02 -8.18
C LYS A 386 4.03 24.49 -7.45
N ALA A 387 5.10 25.30 -7.37
CA ALA A 387 6.30 24.92 -6.63
C ALA A 387 6.02 24.70 -5.14
N ASP A 388 5.22 25.55 -4.50
CA ASP A 388 4.81 25.39 -3.09
C ASP A 388 3.98 24.11 -2.89
N LEU A 389 2.99 23.84 -3.74
CA LEU A 389 2.18 22.62 -3.66
C LEU A 389 3.03 21.36 -3.86
N LEU A 390 3.96 21.37 -4.80
CA LEU A 390 4.89 20.26 -5.01
C LEU A 390 5.87 20.10 -3.84
N ALA A 391 6.29 21.19 -3.19
CA ALA A 391 7.11 21.13 -1.97
C ALA A 391 6.35 20.47 -0.82
N PHE A 392 5.05 20.75 -0.66
CA PHE A 392 4.19 20.05 0.28
C PHE A 392 4.14 18.54 -0.02
N LEU A 393 3.79 18.16 -1.24
CA LEU A 393 3.71 16.75 -1.64
C LEU A 393 5.04 16.01 -1.43
N ARG A 394 6.16 16.65 -1.71
CA ARG A 394 7.50 16.10 -1.44
C ARG A 394 7.88 16.08 0.05
N SER A 395 7.10 16.70 0.91
CA SER A 395 7.26 16.57 2.38
C SER A 395 6.51 15.37 2.95
N LEU A 396 5.65 14.72 2.19
CA LEU A 396 4.92 13.51 2.55
C LEU A 396 5.73 12.26 2.19
#